data_8a2cad9f125ce3079fb5aed4bcc0f8e8
#
_entry.id   8a2cad9f125ce3079fb5aed4bcc0f8e8
#
_cell.length_a   1.000
_cell.length_b   1.000
_cell.length_c   1.000
_cell.angle_alpha   90.00
_cell.angle_beta   90.00
_cell.angle_gamma   90.00
#
_symmetry.space_group_name_H-M   'P 1'
#
loop_
_entity.id
_entity.type
_entity.pdbx_description
1 polymer ?
#
loop_
_entity_poly.entity_id
_entity_poly.type
_entity_poly.pdbx_seq_one_letter_code
_entity_poly.pdbx_strand_id
1 'polypeptide(L)'
;YVSGFSNGGYGCLHIALKYPEKYGTVGAFSAGDKADSEFLNDGSEKSLRRIQLYGDGDLHKTEYGITYQADKLIEQESIKPRIYHACGELDPWIDMNHILRDYFMSHIEYDYVYDEIEQIGHEWKFWREELKRFLVFTGLINN
;
A
#
# COMPACT_ATOMS: atom_id res chain seq x y z
N TYR A 1 -5.47 2.08 14.19
CA TYR A 1 -4.24 1.77 13.45
C TYR A 1 -4.35 0.41 12.79
N VAL A 2 -3.77 0.27 11.61
CA VAL A 2 -3.60 -1.01 10.93
C VAL A 2 -2.24 -1.00 10.22
N SER A 3 -1.54 -2.13 10.21
CA SER A 3 -0.28 -2.26 9.46
C SER A 3 -0.11 -3.66 8.90
N GLY A 4 0.68 -3.78 7.85
CA GLY A 4 0.98 -5.04 7.23
C GLY A 4 2.14 -4.94 6.23
N PHE A 5 2.64 -6.10 5.82
CA PHE A 5 3.74 -6.22 4.87
C PHE A 5 3.36 -7.12 3.69
N SER A 6 3.94 -6.87 2.53
CA SER A 6 3.67 -7.62 1.30
C SER A 6 2.18 -7.60 0.95
N ASN A 7 1.52 -8.74 0.77
CA ASN A 7 0.07 -8.82 0.58
C ASN A 7 -0.72 -8.18 1.74
N GLY A 8 -0.21 -8.24 2.98
CA GLY A 8 -0.78 -7.55 4.13
C GLY A 8 -0.61 -6.03 4.05
N GLY A 9 0.47 -5.54 3.44
CA GLY A 9 0.69 -4.12 3.15
C GLY A 9 -0.37 -3.57 2.19
N TYR A 10 -0.60 -4.26 1.09
CA TYR A 10 -1.73 -3.97 0.20
C TYR A 10 -3.07 -4.04 0.94
N GLY A 11 -3.30 -5.11 1.70
CA GLY A 11 -4.56 -5.32 2.42
C GLY A 11 -4.85 -4.23 3.45
N CYS A 12 -3.84 -3.73 4.17
CA CYS A 12 -4.05 -2.66 5.14
C CYS A 12 -4.31 -1.30 4.47
N LEU A 13 -3.65 -0.99 3.35
CA LEU A 13 -4.00 0.19 2.54
C LEU A 13 -5.44 0.09 2.03
N HIS A 14 -5.77 -1.05 1.42
CA HIS A 14 -7.11 -1.29 0.88
C HIS A 14 -8.20 -1.09 1.93
N ILE A 15 -8.06 -1.70 3.11
CA ILE A 15 -9.08 -1.61 4.16
C ILE A 15 -9.14 -0.23 4.80
N ALA A 16 -7.99 0.46 4.94
CA ALA A 16 -7.96 1.80 5.51
C ALA A 16 -8.59 2.85 4.58
N LEU A 17 -8.36 2.74 3.27
CA LEU A 17 -9.00 3.60 2.29
C LEU A 17 -10.50 3.30 2.13
N LYS A 18 -10.90 2.04 2.28
CA LYS A 18 -12.32 1.64 2.21
C LYS A 18 -13.13 2.06 3.45
N TYR A 19 -12.49 2.12 4.62
CA TYR A 19 -13.12 2.44 5.91
C TYR A 19 -12.30 3.46 6.70
N PRO A 20 -12.08 4.67 6.16
CA PRO A 20 -11.19 5.66 6.78
C PRO A 20 -11.68 6.15 8.14
N GLU A 21 -12.98 6.03 8.42
CA GLU A 21 -13.57 6.33 9.72
C GLU A 21 -13.19 5.32 10.82
N LYS A 22 -12.70 4.14 10.43
CA LYS A 22 -12.25 3.08 11.37
C LYS A 22 -10.74 2.98 11.50
N TYR A 23 -10.02 3.32 10.43
CA TYR A 23 -8.57 3.15 10.33
C TYR A 23 -7.90 4.48 10.00
N GLY A 24 -7.75 5.30 11.01
CA GLY A 24 -7.20 6.67 10.85
C GLY A 24 -5.70 6.72 10.53
N THR A 25 -4.95 5.62 10.71
CA THR A 25 -3.52 5.57 10.36
C THR A 25 -3.17 4.16 9.87
N VAL A 26 -2.43 4.09 8.77
CA VAL A 26 -2.00 2.83 8.15
C VAL A 26 -0.50 2.78 7.95
N GLY A 27 0.12 1.62 8.24
CA GLY A 27 1.52 1.29 7.94
C GLY A 27 1.59 0.20 6.88
N ALA A 28 2.08 0.52 5.69
CA ALA A 28 2.14 -0.38 4.54
C ALA A 28 3.59 -0.65 4.14
N PHE A 29 4.06 -1.89 4.31
CA PHE A 29 5.45 -2.24 4.07
C PHE A 29 5.57 -3.19 2.89
N SER A 30 6.39 -2.85 1.88
CA SER A 30 6.53 -3.61 0.62
C SER A 30 5.17 -3.92 -0.02
N ALA A 31 4.29 -2.92 -0.08
CA ALA A 31 2.88 -3.15 -0.38
C ALA A 31 2.59 -3.33 -1.88
N GLY A 32 2.97 -2.36 -2.68
CA GLY A 32 2.56 -2.26 -4.09
C GLY A 32 1.04 -2.19 -4.29
N ASP A 33 0.59 -1.77 -5.46
CA ASP A 33 -0.83 -1.88 -5.85
C ASP A 33 -1.04 -3.19 -6.65
N LYS A 34 -2.09 -3.92 -6.35
CA LYS A 34 -2.48 -5.10 -7.13
C LYS A 34 -2.85 -4.77 -8.58
N ALA A 35 -3.27 -3.54 -8.82
CA ALA A 35 -3.55 -3.04 -10.16
C ALA A 35 -2.29 -2.94 -11.04
N ASP A 36 -1.11 -2.74 -10.44
CA ASP A 36 0.18 -2.65 -11.14
C ASP A 36 0.89 -4.00 -11.29
N SER A 37 0.25 -5.12 -10.90
CA SER A 37 0.85 -6.44 -10.95
C SER A 37 1.09 -6.90 -12.40
N GLU A 38 2.33 -7.26 -12.72
CA GLU A 38 2.75 -7.80 -14.03
C GLU A 38 2.01 -9.09 -14.46
N PHE A 39 1.38 -9.78 -13.51
CA PHE A 39 0.72 -11.07 -13.76
C PHE A 39 -0.73 -10.96 -14.22
N LEU A 40 -1.10 -9.82 -14.80
CA LEU A 40 -2.51 -9.54 -15.03
C LEU A 40 -3.18 -10.40 -16.11
N ASN A 41 -2.50 -10.77 -17.17
CA ASN A 41 -3.12 -11.48 -18.31
C ASN A 41 -2.14 -12.37 -19.11
N ASP A 42 -1.19 -13.01 -18.46
CA ASP A 42 -0.20 -13.88 -19.12
C ASP A 42 -0.65 -15.33 -19.26
N GLY A 43 -1.87 -15.67 -18.79
CA GLY A 43 -2.41 -17.04 -18.81
C GLY A 43 -1.81 -17.98 -17.77
N SER A 44 -0.91 -17.52 -16.92
CA SER A 44 -0.33 -18.30 -15.85
C SER A 44 -1.37 -18.68 -14.77
N GLU A 45 -1.05 -19.68 -13.95
CA GLU A 45 -1.90 -20.05 -12.81
C GLU A 45 -2.14 -18.84 -11.86
N LYS A 46 -1.13 -17.97 -11.71
CA LYS A 46 -1.25 -16.73 -10.93
C LYS A 46 -2.25 -15.77 -11.56
N SER A 47 -2.18 -15.58 -12.88
CA SER A 47 -3.13 -14.78 -13.65
C SER A 47 -4.55 -15.29 -13.51
N LEU A 48 -4.76 -16.60 -13.70
CA LEU A 48 -6.07 -17.22 -13.55
C LEU A 48 -6.63 -17.05 -12.11
N ARG A 49 -5.80 -17.23 -11.11
CA ARG A 49 -6.17 -17.01 -9.70
C ARG A 49 -6.54 -15.56 -9.42
N ARG A 50 -5.81 -14.62 -9.99
CA ARG A 50 -6.13 -13.18 -9.88
C ARG A 50 -7.49 -12.90 -10.50
N ILE A 51 -7.76 -13.41 -11.71
CA ILE A 51 -9.07 -13.22 -12.38
C ILE A 51 -10.20 -13.79 -11.52
N GLN A 52 -10.01 -14.94 -10.89
CA GLN A 52 -11.00 -15.53 -9.99
C GLN A 52 -11.28 -14.67 -8.75
N LEU A 53 -10.27 -13.93 -8.24
CA LEU A 53 -10.39 -13.13 -7.02
C LEU A 53 -10.92 -11.70 -7.31
N TYR A 54 -10.49 -11.10 -8.40
CA TYR A 54 -10.68 -9.67 -8.68
C TYR A 54 -11.42 -9.39 -9.98
N GLY A 55 -11.70 -10.40 -10.79
CA GLY A 55 -12.24 -10.25 -12.14
C GLY A 55 -11.15 -10.04 -13.20
N ASP A 56 -11.57 -9.99 -14.45
CA ASP A 56 -10.72 -9.83 -15.64
C ASP A 56 -10.56 -8.37 -16.10
N GLY A 57 -11.21 -7.44 -15.41
CA GLY A 57 -11.19 -6.02 -15.73
C GLY A 57 -9.91 -5.28 -15.31
N ASP A 58 -9.85 -4.01 -15.69
CA ASP A 58 -8.83 -3.08 -15.26
C ASP A 58 -9.01 -2.73 -13.78
N LEU A 59 -8.12 -3.23 -12.92
CA LEU A 59 -8.23 -3.03 -11.47
C LEU A 59 -8.06 -1.57 -11.06
N HIS A 60 -7.36 -0.73 -11.85
CA HIS A 60 -7.28 0.72 -11.61
C HIS A 60 -8.63 1.43 -11.65
N LYS A 61 -9.66 0.77 -12.17
CA LYS A 61 -11.05 1.30 -12.26
C LYS A 61 -12.00 0.60 -11.30
N THR A 62 -11.48 -0.12 -10.33
CA THR A 62 -12.27 -0.91 -9.38
C THR A 62 -11.84 -0.61 -7.94
N GLU A 63 -12.67 -1.03 -6.99
CA GLU A 63 -12.36 -0.91 -5.56
C GLU A 63 -11.10 -1.68 -5.11
N TYR A 64 -10.52 -2.51 -5.96
CA TYR A 64 -9.29 -3.25 -5.68
C TYR A 64 -8.04 -2.44 -5.99
N GLY A 65 -8.11 -1.38 -6.82
CA GLY A 65 -7.03 -0.43 -7.03
C GLY A 65 -6.88 0.53 -5.85
N ILE A 66 -5.67 0.65 -5.30
CA ILE A 66 -5.38 1.57 -4.19
C ILE A 66 -5.59 3.02 -4.62
N THR A 67 -5.05 3.38 -5.79
CA THR A 67 -5.18 4.73 -6.34
C THR A 67 -6.63 5.08 -6.62
N TYR A 68 -7.42 4.14 -7.15
CA TYR A 68 -8.85 4.35 -7.37
C TYR A 68 -9.61 4.67 -6.08
N GLN A 69 -9.36 3.93 -5.00
CA GLN A 69 -9.99 4.21 -3.71
C GLN A 69 -9.55 5.57 -3.15
N ALA A 70 -8.26 5.89 -3.30
CA ALA A 70 -7.74 7.17 -2.85
C ALA A 70 -8.38 8.34 -3.61
N ASP A 71 -8.53 8.24 -4.94
CA ASP A 71 -9.22 9.25 -5.74
C ASP A 71 -10.67 9.43 -5.30
N LYS A 72 -11.38 8.34 -4.99
CA LYS A 72 -12.76 8.41 -4.49
C LYS A 72 -12.88 9.18 -3.17
N LEU A 73 -11.92 9.02 -2.25
CA LEU A 73 -11.92 9.78 -1.01
C LEU A 73 -11.63 11.28 -1.24
N ILE A 74 -10.84 11.62 -2.27
CA ILE A 74 -10.62 13.02 -2.67
C ILE A 74 -11.90 13.59 -3.27
N GLU A 75 -12.49 12.92 -4.28
CA GLU A 75 -13.72 13.35 -4.95
C GLU A 75 -14.88 13.56 -3.98
N GLN A 76 -14.99 12.75 -2.95
CA GLN A 76 -16.04 12.80 -1.93
C GLN A 76 -15.72 13.75 -0.77
N GLU A 77 -14.58 14.44 -0.79
CA GLU A 77 -14.09 15.27 0.33
C GLU A 77 -14.10 14.53 1.68
N SER A 78 -13.97 13.20 1.64
CA SER A 78 -14.01 12.34 2.81
C SER A 78 -12.75 12.47 3.66
N ILE A 79 -12.84 12.05 4.94
CA ILE A 79 -11.65 11.87 5.78
C ILE A 79 -10.70 10.88 5.11
N LYS A 80 -9.41 11.05 5.33
CA LYS A 80 -8.36 10.23 4.75
C LYS A 80 -7.49 9.65 5.85
N PRO A 81 -7.05 8.39 5.73
CA PRO A 81 -6.09 7.84 6.67
C PRO A 81 -4.74 8.53 6.51
N ARG A 82 -4.04 8.65 7.61
CA ARG A 82 -2.62 9.00 7.63
C ARG A 82 -1.80 7.78 7.20
N ILE A 83 -0.86 7.94 6.26
CA ILE A 83 -0.19 6.81 5.62
C ILE A 83 1.32 6.85 5.89
N TYR A 84 1.84 5.79 6.47
CA TYR A 84 3.26 5.46 6.52
C TYR A 84 3.53 4.29 5.56
N HIS A 85 4.26 4.55 4.50
CA HIS A 85 4.61 3.56 3.47
C HIS A 85 6.12 3.35 3.49
N ALA A 86 6.58 2.10 3.42
CA ALA A 86 8.00 1.80 3.37
C ALA A 86 8.30 0.63 2.43
N CYS A 87 9.47 0.68 1.78
CA CYS A 87 9.97 -0.40 0.95
C CYS A 87 11.50 -0.52 1.07
N GLY A 88 12.03 -1.72 0.94
CA GLY A 88 13.46 -1.92 0.82
C GLY A 88 13.94 -1.65 -0.62
N GLU A 89 15.10 -1.01 -0.78
CA GLU A 89 15.71 -0.69 -2.08
C GLU A 89 15.86 -1.93 -2.99
N LEU A 90 16.15 -3.09 -2.41
CA LEU A 90 16.36 -4.36 -3.13
C LEU A 90 15.09 -5.23 -3.18
N ASP A 91 13.92 -4.67 -2.87
CA ASP A 91 12.66 -5.39 -2.96
C ASP A 91 12.31 -5.67 -4.43
N PRO A 92 11.98 -6.90 -4.82
CA PRO A 92 11.63 -7.24 -6.20
C PRO A 92 10.40 -6.49 -6.73
N TRP A 93 9.60 -5.91 -5.85
CA TRP A 93 8.42 -5.08 -6.20
C TRP A 93 8.62 -3.59 -5.93
N ILE A 94 9.87 -3.14 -5.86
CA ILE A 94 10.19 -1.73 -5.58
C ILE A 94 9.51 -0.78 -6.57
N ASP A 95 9.44 -1.15 -7.85
CA ASP A 95 8.80 -0.31 -8.88
C ASP A 95 7.31 -0.08 -8.61
N MET A 96 6.58 -1.10 -8.16
CA MET A 96 5.16 -0.96 -7.77
C MET A 96 5.00 -0.07 -6.52
N ASN A 97 5.96 -0.13 -5.59
CA ASN A 97 5.97 0.76 -4.42
C ASN A 97 6.33 2.19 -4.82
N HIS A 98 7.21 2.41 -5.80
CA HIS A 98 7.51 3.73 -6.35
C HIS A 98 6.30 4.35 -7.04
N ILE A 99 5.51 3.57 -7.80
CA ILE A 99 4.25 4.05 -8.41
C ILE A 99 3.30 4.58 -7.32
N LEU A 100 3.09 3.81 -6.26
CA LEU A 100 2.26 4.25 -5.11
C LEU A 100 2.83 5.47 -4.40
N ARG A 101 4.16 5.48 -4.17
CA ARG A 101 4.85 6.63 -3.58
C ARG A 101 4.59 7.89 -4.39
N ASP A 102 4.84 7.84 -5.69
CA ASP A 102 4.73 9.00 -6.57
C ASP A 102 3.29 9.50 -6.65
N TYR A 103 2.32 8.58 -6.65
CA TYR A 103 0.91 8.91 -6.56
C TYR A 103 0.61 9.69 -5.26
N PHE A 104 0.89 9.14 -4.08
CA PHE A 104 0.55 9.79 -2.82
C PHE A 104 1.36 11.08 -2.57
N MET A 105 2.61 11.15 -3.01
CA MET A 105 3.41 12.38 -2.92
C MET A 105 2.88 13.51 -3.81
N SER A 106 2.18 13.20 -4.89
CA SER A 106 1.53 14.19 -5.76
C SER A 106 0.18 14.68 -5.25
N HIS A 107 -0.40 14.03 -4.22
CA HIS A 107 -1.73 14.33 -3.67
C HIS A 107 -1.60 14.89 -2.25
N ILE A 108 -1.57 16.22 -2.13
CA ILE A 108 -1.36 16.95 -0.88
C ILE A 108 -2.50 16.74 0.15
N GLU A 109 -3.61 16.17 -0.28
CA GLU A 109 -4.77 15.82 0.55
C GLU A 109 -4.47 14.69 1.52
N TYR A 110 -3.38 13.93 1.27
CA TYR A 110 -2.94 12.83 2.14
C TYR A 110 -1.77 13.25 3.03
N ASP A 111 -1.88 12.98 4.33
CA ASP A 111 -0.72 12.98 5.25
C ASP A 111 0.06 11.68 4.99
N TYR A 112 1.06 11.76 4.11
CA TYR A 112 1.81 10.64 3.59
C TYR A 112 3.29 10.75 3.86
N VAL A 113 3.89 9.67 4.35
CA VAL A 113 5.33 9.51 4.54
C VAL A 113 5.80 8.25 3.83
N TYR A 114 6.91 8.36 3.09
CA TYR A 114 7.59 7.23 2.46
C TYR A 114 9.00 7.07 3.03
N ASP A 115 9.34 5.84 3.41
CA ASP A 115 10.67 5.46 3.89
C ASP A 115 11.25 4.34 3.01
N GLU A 116 12.40 4.59 2.38
CA GLU A 116 13.12 3.62 1.56
C GLU A 116 14.44 3.25 2.23
N ILE A 117 14.60 1.97 2.52
CA ILE A 117 15.76 1.48 3.26
C ILE A 117 16.77 0.86 2.30
N GLU A 118 17.96 1.43 2.29
CA GLU A 118 19.07 0.96 1.46
C GLU A 118 19.51 -0.46 1.82
N GLN A 119 20.00 -1.20 0.82
CA GLN A 119 20.65 -2.50 0.98
C GLN A 119 19.80 -3.59 1.64
N ILE A 120 18.48 -3.47 1.61
CA ILE A 120 17.56 -4.48 2.15
C ILE A 120 16.45 -4.80 1.16
N GLY A 121 15.99 -6.04 1.14
CA GLY A 121 14.95 -6.53 0.23
C GLY A 121 13.66 -6.94 0.93
N HIS A 122 12.93 -7.85 0.30
CA HIS A 122 11.64 -8.37 0.75
C HIS A 122 11.81 -9.39 1.87
N GLU A 123 12.09 -8.94 3.08
CA GLU A 123 12.48 -9.83 4.18
C GLU A 123 11.97 -9.38 5.56
N TRP A 124 11.88 -10.34 6.49
CA TRP A 124 11.38 -10.13 7.86
C TRP A 124 12.18 -9.11 8.66
N LYS A 125 13.49 -9.00 8.42
CA LYS A 125 14.33 -8.01 9.11
C LYS A 125 13.85 -6.60 8.81
N PHE A 126 13.59 -6.29 7.52
CA PHE A 126 13.04 -5.02 7.08
C PHE A 126 11.68 -4.74 7.75
N TRP A 127 10.73 -5.64 7.60
CA TRP A 127 9.37 -5.44 8.12
C TRP A 127 9.33 -5.25 9.63
N ARG A 128 10.17 -5.95 10.38
CA ARG A 128 10.26 -5.79 11.82
C ARG A 128 10.79 -4.41 12.24
N GLU A 129 11.79 -3.89 11.54
CA GLU A 129 12.31 -2.55 11.81
C GLU A 129 11.30 -1.47 11.41
N GLU A 130 10.64 -1.62 10.26
CA GLU A 130 9.62 -0.68 9.81
C GLU A 130 8.37 -0.68 10.70
N LEU A 131 7.99 -1.81 11.25
CA LEU A 131 6.93 -1.85 12.26
C LEU A 131 7.26 -0.99 13.48
N LYS A 132 8.50 -1.02 13.96
CA LYS A 132 8.94 -0.16 15.09
C LYS A 132 8.86 1.32 14.71
N ARG A 133 9.36 1.69 13.53
CA ARG A 133 9.28 3.07 13.03
C ARG A 133 7.85 3.54 12.88
N PHE A 134 6.97 2.69 12.36
CA PHE A 134 5.53 2.96 12.30
C PHE A 134 4.91 3.18 13.69
N LEU A 135 5.28 2.39 14.69
CA LEU A 135 4.79 2.57 16.06
C LEU A 135 5.25 3.91 16.67
N VAL A 136 6.48 4.36 16.35
CA VAL A 136 6.95 5.70 16.69
C VAL A 136 6.15 6.77 15.93
N PHE A 137 5.97 6.60 14.63
CA PHE A 137 5.19 7.51 13.78
C PHE A 137 3.75 7.70 14.30
N THR A 138 3.14 6.65 14.85
CA THR A 138 1.80 6.74 15.46
C THR A 138 1.79 7.35 16.86
N GLY A 139 2.96 7.52 17.48
CA GLY A 139 3.08 7.97 18.88
C GLY A 139 2.74 6.89 19.92
N LEU A 140 2.60 5.62 19.50
CA LEU A 140 2.33 4.52 20.44
C LEU A 140 3.55 4.12 21.26
N ILE A 141 4.74 4.38 20.75
CA ILE A 141 6.01 4.23 21.48
C ILE A 141 6.90 5.45 21.27
N ASN A 142 7.81 5.68 22.19
CA ASN A 142 8.86 6.71 22.06
C ASN A 142 10.08 6.15 21.31
N ASN A 143 10.88 7.04 20.71
CA ASN A 143 12.17 6.70 20.13
C ASN A 143 13.13 6.11 21.19
#